data_42496a04a691cedf013713253040f039
#
_entry.id   42496a04a691cedf013713253040f039
#
_cell.length_a   1.000
_cell.length_b   1.000
_cell.length_c   1.000
_cell.angle_alpha   90.00
_cell.angle_beta   90.00
_cell.angle_gamma   90.00
#
_symmetry.space_group_name_H-M   'P 1'
#
loop_
_entity.id
_entity.type
_entity.pdbx_description
1 polymer ?
#
loop_
_entity_poly.entity_id
_entity_poly.type
_entity_poly.pdbx_seq_one_letter_code
_entity_poly.pdbx_strand_id
1 'polypeptide(L)'
;MKKPLIILTGPTAVGKTKLSISLAKAVNGAIISADSMQVYRHMDIGSAKIRPEEMCGVPHYLIDVLDPSEEFHVVKFVELAHEAMEKIYAAGQIPIVTGGTGFYIQALLKEVDFTESHGELPIRKQLEEKAATEEGAAELYRELSEVDPASAETIHPNNVKRVIRALEYYHETGQKISEHNEEQKQKESPYCSAYFVLNDERSILYDRIDRRVDQMICDGLVDEVFRLKEMGYTRDLVSMQGLGYKEMFPYLAGECTLEEAVYIIKRDTRHFAKRQLTWFRREKDVIWLNKPDFDYDEEKILSYMLDRWNEIVSADAKEEGEQSC
;
A
#
# COMPACT_ATOMS: atom_id res chain seq x y z
N MET A 1 10.22 -19.56 -17.99
CA MET A 1 10.34 -18.08 -17.75
C MET A 1 9.40 -17.67 -16.65
N LYS A 2 9.91 -17.01 -15.62
CA LYS A 2 9.09 -16.39 -14.59
C LYS A 2 8.16 -15.35 -15.25
N LYS A 3 6.94 -15.17 -14.75
CA LYS A 3 6.01 -14.19 -15.30
C LYS A 3 6.55 -12.76 -15.08
N PRO A 4 6.54 -11.88 -16.11
CA PRO A 4 7.06 -10.51 -15.98
C PRO A 4 6.18 -9.65 -15.10
N LEU A 5 6.78 -8.86 -14.21
CA LEU A 5 6.08 -7.94 -13.31
C LEU A 5 6.93 -6.69 -13.07
N ILE A 6 6.38 -5.50 -13.29
CA ILE A 6 7.06 -4.26 -12.95
C ILE A 6 6.37 -3.61 -11.74
N ILE A 7 7.16 -3.10 -10.81
CA ILE A 7 6.68 -2.37 -9.65
C ILE A 7 7.25 -0.96 -9.71
N LEU A 8 6.35 0.04 -9.65
CA LEU A 8 6.71 1.44 -9.50
C LEU A 8 6.06 2.00 -8.26
N THR A 9 6.84 2.16 -7.22
CA THR A 9 6.38 2.64 -5.92
C THR A 9 7.12 3.90 -5.48
N GLY A 10 6.83 4.36 -4.28
CA GLY A 10 7.42 5.54 -3.66
C GLY A 10 6.42 6.26 -2.78
N PRO A 11 6.83 7.33 -2.06
CA PRO A 11 5.94 8.06 -1.17
C PRO A 11 4.81 8.76 -1.93
N THR A 12 3.77 9.13 -1.19
CA THR A 12 2.69 9.95 -1.75
C THR A 12 3.24 11.27 -2.28
N ALA A 13 2.61 11.83 -3.29
CA ALA A 13 2.99 13.09 -3.97
C ALA A 13 4.36 13.09 -4.70
N VAL A 14 5.04 11.96 -4.84
CA VAL A 14 6.35 11.89 -5.54
C VAL A 14 6.22 11.94 -7.07
N GLY A 15 5.02 11.69 -7.64
CA GLY A 15 4.76 11.77 -9.08
C GLY A 15 4.72 10.41 -9.80
N LYS A 16 4.39 9.33 -9.10
CA LYS A 16 4.26 7.98 -9.68
C LYS A 16 3.29 7.89 -10.84
N THR A 17 2.12 8.52 -10.73
CA THR A 17 1.01 8.39 -11.68
C THR A 17 1.42 8.70 -13.11
N LYS A 18 2.05 9.85 -13.34
CA LYS A 18 2.49 10.24 -14.69
C LYS A 18 3.55 9.29 -15.24
N LEU A 19 4.54 8.94 -14.42
CA LEU A 19 5.62 8.04 -14.82
C LEU A 19 5.12 6.62 -15.10
N SER A 20 4.13 6.11 -14.32
CA SER A 20 3.55 4.77 -14.56
C SER A 20 2.80 4.69 -15.89
N ILE A 21 2.13 5.76 -16.31
CA ILE A 21 1.45 5.82 -17.62
C ILE A 21 2.48 5.80 -18.75
N SER A 22 3.55 6.60 -18.64
CA SER A 22 4.62 6.62 -19.63
C SER A 22 5.31 5.25 -19.73
N LEU A 23 5.57 4.61 -18.61
CA LEU A 23 6.13 3.25 -18.55
C LEU A 23 5.17 2.23 -19.18
N ALA A 24 3.88 2.26 -18.83
CA ALA A 24 2.88 1.35 -19.37
C ALA A 24 2.78 1.43 -20.91
N LYS A 25 2.83 2.65 -21.45
CA LYS A 25 2.86 2.84 -22.92
C LYS A 25 4.13 2.27 -23.56
N ALA A 26 5.28 2.42 -22.90
CA ALA A 26 6.57 1.96 -23.45
C ALA A 26 6.69 0.43 -23.45
N VAL A 27 6.13 -0.27 -22.47
CA VAL A 27 6.25 -1.74 -22.34
C VAL A 27 4.98 -2.51 -22.73
N ASN A 28 4.00 -1.86 -23.35
CA ASN A 28 2.67 -2.45 -23.60
C ASN A 28 2.08 -3.01 -22.29
N GLY A 29 2.03 -2.21 -21.23
CA GLY A 29 1.62 -2.63 -19.91
C GLY A 29 0.22 -2.14 -19.51
N ALA A 30 -0.29 -2.69 -18.40
CA ALA A 30 -1.48 -2.23 -17.72
C ALA A 30 -1.19 -2.03 -16.22
N ILE A 31 -1.86 -1.08 -15.61
CA ILE A 31 -1.57 -0.63 -14.24
C ILE A 31 -2.52 -1.31 -13.25
N ILE A 32 -1.95 -1.80 -12.14
CA ILE A 32 -2.67 -2.29 -10.97
C ILE A 32 -2.38 -1.34 -9.81
N SER A 33 -3.41 -0.71 -9.26
CA SER A 33 -3.25 0.21 -8.12
C SER A 33 -3.03 -0.57 -6.82
N ALA A 34 -1.87 -0.36 -6.20
CA ALA A 34 -1.55 -0.81 -4.84
C ALA A 34 -1.75 0.33 -3.82
N ASP A 35 -2.84 1.07 -3.97
CA ASP A 35 -3.28 2.09 -3.04
C ASP A 35 -4.49 1.57 -2.26
N SER A 36 -4.49 1.73 -0.93
CA SER A 36 -5.54 1.19 -0.08
C SER A 36 -6.83 2.01 -0.07
N MET A 37 -6.85 3.18 -0.72
CA MET A 37 -8.00 4.08 -0.75
C MET A 37 -8.63 4.22 -2.14
N GLN A 38 -7.83 4.20 -3.21
CA GLN A 38 -8.33 4.35 -4.59
C GLN A 38 -9.25 3.20 -5.05
N VAL A 39 -9.25 2.11 -4.34
CA VAL A 39 -10.10 0.94 -4.58
C VAL A 39 -11.58 1.24 -4.32
N TYR A 40 -11.89 2.21 -3.46
CA TYR A 40 -13.25 2.53 -3.04
C TYR A 40 -13.94 3.49 -3.99
N ARG A 41 -15.20 3.20 -4.34
CA ARG A 41 -16.08 4.10 -5.09
C ARG A 41 -16.38 5.37 -4.29
N HIS A 42 -16.64 6.47 -4.98
CA HIS A 42 -17.03 7.76 -4.37
C HIS A 42 -15.94 8.46 -3.53
N MET A 43 -14.78 7.85 -3.40
CA MET A 43 -13.64 8.39 -2.66
C MET A 43 -12.58 8.86 -3.66
N ASP A 44 -12.80 10.01 -4.29
CA ASP A 44 -12.04 10.44 -5.46
C ASP A 44 -11.01 11.51 -5.11
N ILE A 45 -11.42 12.58 -4.43
CA ILE A 45 -10.59 13.74 -4.12
C ILE A 45 -9.60 13.38 -3.02
N GLY A 46 -10.08 12.88 -1.88
CA GLY A 46 -9.24 12.57 -0.72
C GLY A 46 -8.23 11.45 -0.97
N SER A 47 -8.54 10.51 -1.85
CA SER A 47 -7.63 9.45 -2.28
C SER A 47 -6.67 9.88 -3.40
N ALA A 48 -6.84 11.08 -3.95
CA ALA A 48 -6.17 11.54 -5.17
C ALA A 48 -6.27 10.51 -6.31
N LYS A 49 -7.48 9.98 -6.51
CA LYS A 49 -7.77 8.98 -7.54
C LYS A 49 -7.50 9.55 -8.93
N ILE A 50 -6.88 8.73 -9.78
CA ILE A 50 -6.65 9.10 -11.17
C ILE A 50 -7.99 9.19 -11.92
N ARG A 51 -8.17 10.25 -12.69
CA ARG A 51 -9.36 10.44 -13.51
C ARG A 51 -9.24 9.69 -14.85
N PRO A 52 -10.35 9.30 -15.48
CA PRO A 52 -10.31 8.59 -16.77
C PRO A 52 -9.50 9.31 -17.86
N GLU A 53 -9.58 10.65 -17.89
CA GLU A 53 -8.84 11.49 -18.86
C GLU A 53 -7.32 11.39 -18.64
N GLU A 54 -6.90 11.28 -17.39
CA GLU A 54 -5.49 11.21 -17.00
C GLU A 54 -4.89 9.82 -17.27
N MET A 55 -5.72 8.77 -17.40
CA MET A 55 -5.26 7.41 -17.72
C MET A 55 -4.68 7.29 -19.13
N CYS A 56 -4.98 8.23 -20.02
CA CYS A 56 -4.43 8.31 -21.38
C CYS A 56 -4.54 7.01 -22.20
N GLY A 57 -5.62 6.25 -22.02
CA GLY A 57 -5.89 4.99 -22.68
C GLY A 57 -5.17 3.77 -22.10
N VAL A 58 -4.40 3.91 -21.02
CA VAL A 58 -3.77 2.80 -20.30
C VAL A 58 -4.82 2.13 -19.38
N PRO A 59 -5.01 0.80 -19.46
CA PRO A 59 -5.91 0.10 -18.54
C PRO A 59 -5.43 0.21 -17.09
N HIS A 60 -6.35 0.51 -16.17
CA HIS A 60 -6.10 0.57 -14.73
C HIS A 60 -7.03 -0.40 -14.01
N TYR A 61 -6.48 -1.17 -13.08
CA TYR A 61 -7.17 -2.15 -12.26
C TYR A 61 -7.10 -1.76 -10.79
N LEU A 62 -8.02 -2.26 -9.99
CA LEU A 62 -8.17 -1.99 -8.55
C LEU A 62 -8.45 -0.51 -8.25
N ILE A 63 -9.22 0.13 -9.11
CA ILE A 63 -9.76 1.48 -8.93
C ILE A 63 -11.30 1.36 -9.01
N ASP A 64 -12.02 1.94 -8.07
CA ASP A 64 -13.50 1.95 -8.01
C ASP A 64 -14.14 0.56 -8.00
N VAL A 65 -13.50 -0.44 -7.41
CA VAL A 65 -14.01 -1.83 -7.42
C VAL A 65 -14.81 -2.20 -6.18
N LEU A 66 -14.61 -1.52 -5.04
CA LEU A 66 -15.27 -1.80 -3.78
C LEU A 66 -16.21 -0.67 -3.35
N ASP A 67 -17.26 -1.03 -2.61
CA ASP A 67 -18.08 -0.07 -1.87
C ASP A 67 -17.32 0.36 -0.59
N PRO A 68 -17.46 1.62 -0.12
CA PRO A 68 -16.82 2.05 1.13
C PRO A 68 -17.22 1.26 2.38
N SER A 69 -18.33 0.53 2.36
CA SER A 69 -18.73 -0.37 3.46
C SER A 69 -17.99 -1.71 3.47
N GLU A 70 -17.33 -2.07 2.37
CA GLU A 70 -16.58 -3.31 2.25
C GLU A 70 -15.18 -3.16 2.87
N GLU A 71 -14.69 -4.23 3.49
CA GLU A 71 -13.33 -4.25 4.01
C GLU A 71 -12.30 -4.53 2.91
N PHE A 72 -11.25 -3.71 2.88
CA PHE A 72 -10.12 -3.92 2.00
C PHE A 72 -8.85 -4.12 2.82
N HIS A 73 -8.35 -5.33 2.76
CA HIS A 73 -7.14 -5.77 3.46
C HIS A 73 -6.17 -6.46 2.48
N VAL A 74 -4.99 -6.83 2.97
CA VAL A 74 -3.92 -7.37 2.14
C VAL A 74 -4.33 -8.65 1.38
N VAL A 75 -5.08 -9.55 1.99
CA VAL A 75 -5.55 -10.79 1.33
C VAL A 75 -6.44 -10.44 0.15
N LYS A 76 -7.43 -9.56 0.37
CA LYS A 76 -8.34 -9.09 -0.70
C LYS A 76 -7.60 -8.36 -1.82
N PHE A 77 -6.56 -7.58 -1.45
CA PHE A 77 -5.68 -6.97 -2.46
C PHE A 77 -4.98 -8.02 -3.32
N VAL A 78 -4.36 -9.05 -2.71
CA VAL A 78 -3.62 -10.09 -3.43
C VAL A 78 -4.55 -10.88 -4.36
N GLU A 79 -5.76 -11.25 -3.90
CA GLU A 79 -6.77 -11.91 -4.73
C GLU A 79 -7.11 -11.07 -5.98
N LEU A 80 -7.53 -9.81 -5.77
CA LEU A 80 -7.91 -8.92 -6.87
C LEU A 80 -6.73 -8.59 -7.79
N ALA A 81 -5.52 -8.49 -7.24
CA ALA A 81 -4.32 -8.26 -8.03
C ALA A 81 -3.99 -9.47 -8.92
N HIS A 82 -4.11 -10.70 -8.42
CA HIS A 82 -3.93 -11.91 -9.23
C HIS A 82 -4.97 -12.00 -10.35
N GLU A 83 -6.25 -11.75 -10.08
CA GLU A 83 -7.29 -11.71 -11.11
C GLU A 83 -6.98 -10.66 -12.20
N ALA A 84 -6.49 -9.48 -11.79
CA ALA A 84 -6.08 -8.45 -12.72
C ALA A 84 -4.86 -8.87 -13.54
N MET A 85 -3.83 -9.47 -12.90
CA MET A 85 -2.63 -9.95 -13.57
C MET A 85 -2.95 -11.02 -14.62
N GLU A 86 -3.85 -11.96 -14.32
CA GLU A 86 -4.27 -12.98 -15.28
C GLU A 86 -4.93 -12.35 -16.53
N LYS A 87 -5.80 -11.36 -16.35
CA LYS A 87 -6.42 -10.61 -17.46
C LYS A 87 -5.37 -9.87 -18.30
N ILE A 88 -4.39 -9.25 -17.63
CA ILE A 88 -3.30 -8.51 -18.28
C ILE A 88 -2.41 -9.45 -19.08
N TYR A 89 -1.99 -10.59 -18.50
CA TYR A 89 -1.20 -11.59 -19.21
C TYR A 89 -1.96 -12.21 -20.40
N ALA A 90 -3.25 -12.49 -20.23
CA ALA A 90 -4.10 -13.01 -21.32
C ALA A 90 -4.22 -12.01 -22.47
N ALA A 91 -4.12 -10.71 -22.22
CA ALA A 91 -4.06 -9.65 -23.24
C ALA A 91 -2.67 -9.46 -23.87
N GLY A 92 -1.66 -10.24 -23.46
CA GLY A 92 -0.27 -10.08 -23.92
C GLY A 92 0.39 -8.81 -23.39
N GLN A 93 -0.05 -8.32 -22.24
CA GLN A 93 0.45 -7.10 -21.60
C GLN A 93 1.30 -7.42 -20.36
N ILE A 94 2.09 -6.45 -19.91
CA ILE A 94 2.91 -6.55 -18.71
C ILE A 94 2.16 -5.85 -17.55
N PRO A 95 1.90 -6.53 -16.41
CA PRO A 95 1.35 -5.87 -15.24
C PRO A 95 2.37 -4.93 -14.60
N ILE A 96 1.89 -3.72 -14.28
CA ILE A 96 2.65 -2.69 -13.57
C ILE A 96 1.91 -2.38 -12.28
N VAL A 97 2.45 -2.84 -11.14
CA VAL A 97 1.90 -2.53 -9.83
C VAL A 97 2.41 -1.16 -9.39
N THR A 98 1.50 -0.21 -9.19
CA THR A 98 1.86 1.13 -8.73
C THR A 98 1.08 1.54 -7.50
N GLY A 99 1.77 2.12 -6.52
CA GLY A 99 1.12 2.56 -5.28
C GLY A 99 2.12 2.91 -4.18
N GLY A 100 1.58 3.14 -2.99
CA GLY A 100 2.38 3.50 -1.81
C GLY A 100 2.28 2.50 -0.67
N THR A 101 1.49 1.43 -0.81
CA THR A 101 1.25 0.44 0.25
C THR A 101 2.27 -0.70 0.12
N GLY A 102 3.47 -0.47 0.67
CA GLY A 102 4.60 -1.41 0.54
C GLY A 102 4.28 -2.82 1.03
N PHE A 103 3.47 -2.95 2.09
CA PHE A 103 3.04 -4.26 2.58
C PHE A 103 2.21 -5.06 1.56
N TYR A 104 1.34 -4.40 0.80
CA TYR A 104 0.57 -5.03 -0.28
C TYR A 104 1.48 -5.51 -1.41
N ILE A 105 2.44 -4.67 -1.79
CA ILE A 105 3.41 -4.99 -2.83
C ILE A 105 4.27 -6.19 -2.42
N GLN A 106 4.77 -6.21 -1.17
CA GLN A 106 5.55 -7.32 -0.64
C GLN A 106 4.74 -8.61 -0.62
N ALA A 107 3.47 -8.54 -0.17
CA ALA A 107 2.58 -9.69 -0.12
C ALA A 107 2.36 -10.32 -1.49
N LEU A 108 2.14 -9.51 -2.51
CA LEU A 108 2.00 -9.96 -3.90
C LEU A 108 3.31 -10.55 -4.44
N LEU A 109 4.44 -9.85 -4.24
CA LEU A 109 5.75 -10.29 -4.76
C LEU A 109 6.23 -11.60 -4.19
N LYS A 110 5.93 -11.86 -2.92
CA LYS A 110 6.40 -13.05 -2.20
C LYS A 110 5.36 -14.17 -2.16
N GLU A 111 4.18 -13.92 -2.73
CA GLU A 111 3.02 -14.82 -2.57
C GLU A 111 2.88 -15.26 -1.12
N VAL A 112 2.82 -14.25 -0.23
CA VAL A 112 2.76 -14.49 1.22
C VAL A 112 1.52 -15.31 1.52
N ASP A 113 1.73 -16.45 2.16
CA ASP A 113 0.63 -17.28 2.66
C ASP A 113 0.03 -16.59 3.90
N PHE A 114 -1.13 -16.00 3.69
CA PHE A 114 -1.92 -15.50 4.80
C PHE A 114 -2.77 -16.64 5.29
N THR A 115 -2.34 -17.29 6.38
CA THR A 115 -3.20 -18.20 7.11
C THR A 115 -4.53 -17.51 7.32
N GLU A 116 -5.60 -18.01 6.72
CA GLU A 116 -6.94 -17.45 6.86
C GLU A 116 -7.28 -17.42 8.35
N SER A 117 -7.12 -16.28 9.00
CA SER A 117 -7.84 -16.06 10.23
C SER A 117 -9.29 -15.96 9.79
N HIS A 118 -10.06 -17.00 10.01
CA HIS A 118 -11.52 -16.96 9.88
C HIS A 118 -12.00 -15.89 10.86
N GLY A 119 -12.17 -14.66 10.37
CA GLY A 119 -12.32 -13.40 11.14
C GLY A 119 -13.49 -13.31 12.13
N GLU A 120 -14.15 -14.40 12.41
CA GLU A 120 -15.21 -14.57 13.42
C GLU A 120 -14.81 -15.50 14.56
N LEU A 121 -13.51 -15.81 14.74
CA LEU A 121 -13.12 -16.70 15.81
C LEU A 121 -13.29 -16.04 17.19
N PRO A 122 -13.83 -16.78 18.15
CA PRO A 122 -14.06 -16.30 19.52
C PRO A 122 -12.80 -15.75 20.19
N ILE A 123 -11.62 -16.20 19.75
CA ILE A 123 -10.30 -15.78 20.26
C ILE A 123 -10.04 -14.29 20.03
N ARG A 124 -10.20 -13.78 18.79
CA ARG A 124 -9.94 -12.38 18.49
C ARG A 124 -10.81 -11.44 19.34
N LYS A 125 -12.10 -11.75 19.42
CA LYS A 125 -13.04 -10.97 20.23
C LYS A 125 -12.65 -10.97 21.71
N GLN A 126 -12.26 -12.12 22.25
CA GLN A 126 -11.79 -12.22 23.64
C GLN A 126 -10.53 -11.39 23.87
N LEU A 127 -9.56 -11.40 22.93
CA LEU A 127 -8.35 -10.58 23.03
C LEU A 127 -8.67 -9.08 22.94
N GLU A 128 -9.59 -8.68 22.05
CA GLU A 128 -10.04 -7.30 21.94
C GLU A 128 -10.79 -6.82 23.19
N GLU A 129 -11.68 -7.64 23.76
CA GLU A 129 -12.37 -7.36 25.01
C GLU A 129 -11.36 -7.22 26.19
N LYS A 130 -10.37 -8.11 26.27
CA LYS A 130 -9.30 -8.02 27.27
C LYS A 130 -8.47 -6.76 27.08
N ALA A 131 -8.16 -6.37 25.85
CA ALA A 131 -7.39 -5.19 25.52
C ALA A 131 -8.12 -3.86 25.74
N ALA A 132 -9.42 -3.87 26.05
CA ALA A 132 -10.20 -2.66 26.27
C ALA A 132 -9.75 -1.87 27.52
N THR A 133 -8.99 -2.49 28.43
CA THR A 133 -8.38 -1.86 29.59
C THR A 133 -6.86 -1.76 29.46
N GLU A 134 -6.24 -0.77 30.09
CA GLU A 134 -4.77 -0.64 30.08
C GLU A 134 -4.07 -1.84 30.74
N GLU A 135 -4.65 -2.38 31.82
CA GLU A 135 -4.14 -3.58 32.48
C GLU A 135 -4.21 -4.80 31.58
N GLY A 136 -5.35 -5.00 30.90
CA GLY A 136 -5.53 -6.11 29.96
C GLY A 136 -4.60 -6.01 28.75
N ALA A 137 -4.39 -4.81 28.20
CA ALA A 137 -3.42 -4.60 27.13
C ALA A 137 -1.98 -4.93 27.58
N ALA A 138 -1.60 -4.54 28.81
CA ALA A 138 -0.31 -4.89 29.38
C ALA A 138 -0.15 -6.39 29.66
N GLU A 139 -1.23 -7.08 30.02
CA GLU A 139 -1.24 -8.55 30.17
C GLU A 139 -1.04 -9.27 28.83
N LEU A 140 -1.74 -8.83 27.78
CA LEU A 140 -1.55 -9.39 26.45
C LEU A 140 -0.12 -9.20 25.94
N TYR A 141 0.51 -8.05 26.22
CA TYR A 141 1.90 -7.85 25.84
C TYR A 141 2.87 -8.75 26.62
N ARG A 142 2.60 -9.01 27.90
CA ARG A 142 3.38 -10.00 28.68
C ARG A 142 3.23 -11.40 28.13
N GLU A 143 2.01 -11.82 27.81
CA GLU A 143 1.72 -13.10 27.17
C GLU A 143 2.48 -13.22 25.83
N LEU A 144 2.46 -12.19 24.99
CA LEU A 144 3.24 -12.15 23.74
C LEU A 144 4.74 -12.32 24.03
N SER A 145 5.26 -11.65 25.07
CA SER A 145 6.68 -11.74 25.45
C SER A 145 7.10 -13.13 25.89
N GLU A 146 6.16 -13.94 26.42
CA GLU A 146 6.40 -15.33 26.83
C GLU A 146 6.31 -16.29 25.64
N VAL A 147 5.30 -16.14 24.76
CA VAL A 147 5.06 -17.09 23.65
C VAL A 147 5.88 -16.75 22.40
N ASP A 148 6.09 -15.49 22.09
CA ASP A 148 6.87 -15.02 20.93
C ASP A 148 7.75 -13.80 21.29
N PRO A 149 8.87 -14.01 22.00
CA PRO A 149 9.78 -12.93 22.38
C PRO A 149 10.29 -12.08 21.22
N ALA A 150 10.54 -12.70 20.06
CA ALA A 150 11.02 -11.99 18.87
C ALA A 150 9.98 -11.01 18.31
N SER A 151 8.70 -11.35 18.37
CA SER A 151 7.62 -10.40 18.07
C SER A 151 7.54 -9.29 19.10
N ALA A 152 7.68 -9.60 20.39
CA ALA A 152 7.62 -8.61 21.46
C ALA A 152 8.75 -7.57 21.36
N GLU A 153 9.95 -7.95 20.92
CA GLU A 153 11.06 -7.01 20.67
C GLU A 153 10.75 -5.99 19.56
N THR A 154 9.93 -6.38 18.57
CA THR A 154 9.64 -5.55 17.39
C THR A 154 8.31 -4.81 17.47
N ILE A 155 7.38 -5.30 18.26
CA ILE A 155 6.04 -4.73 18.45
C ILE A 155 6.04 -3.86 19.72
N HIS A 156 5.77 -2.56 19.54
CA HIS A 156 5.64 -1.67 20.68
C HIS A 156 4.41 -2.04 21.52
N PRO A 157 4.45 -2.04 22.89
CA PRO A 157 3.33 -2.41 23.75
C PRO A 157 2.02 -1.68 23.43
N ASN A 158 2.10 -0.40 23.07
CA ASN A 158 0.94 0.41 22.70
C ASN A 158 0.35 0.04 21.32
N ASN A 159 1.00 -0.84 20.57
CA ASN A 159 0.44 -1.32 19.29
C ASN A 159 -0.44 -2.54 19.52
N VAL A 160 -1.50 -2.34 20.30
CA VAL A 160 -2.43 -3.37 20.77
C VAL A 160 -2.94 -4.24 19.60
N LYS A 161 -3.26 -3.65 18.45
CA LYS A 161 -3.72 -4.40 17.27
C LYS A 161 -2.70 -5.42 16.78
N ARG A 162 -1.39 -5.09 16.81
CA ARG A 162 -0.34 -6.04 16.42
C ARG A 162 -0.09 -7.09 17.49
N VAL A 163 -0.21 -6.73 18.76
CA VAL A 163 -0.13 -7.69 19.88
C VAL A 163 -1.23 -8.72 19.75
N ILE A 164 -2.48 -8.27 19.57
CA ILE A 164 -3.65 -9.15 19.35
C ILE A 164 -3.41 -10.06 18.15
N ARG A 165 -2.97 -9.52 17.00
CA ARG A 165 -2.73 -10.34 15.81
C ARG A 165 -1.68 -11.43 16.01
N ALA A 166 -0.62 -11.13 16.75
CA ALA A 166 0.43 -12.10 17.04
C ALA A 166 -0.05 -13.23 17.97
N LEU A 167 -0.83 -12.87 19.00
CA LEU A 167 -1.43 -13.84 19.92
C LEU A 167 -2.53 -14.67 19.23
N GLU A 168 -3.39 -14.04 18.45
CA GLU A 168 -4.41 -14.72 17.63
C GLU A 168 -3.76 -15.81 16.77
N TYR A 169 -2.72 -15.46 16.02
CA TYR A 169 -1.98 -16.41 15.19
C TYR A 169 -1.42 -17.58 16.02
N TYR A 170 -0.83 -17.28 17.17
CA TYR A 170 -0.29 -18.32 18.06
C TYR A 170 -1.38 -19.24 18.61
N HIS A 171 -2.51 -18.69 19.05
CA HIS A 171 -3.62 -19.48 19.59
C HIS A 171 -4.32 -20.35 18.52
N GLU A 172 -4.34 -19.90 17.27
CA GLU A 172 -4.94 -20.63 16.14
C GLU A 172 -4.04 -21.75 15.62
N THR A 173 -2.74 -21.46 15.49
CA THR A 173 -1.80 -22.33 14.77
C THR A 173 -0.84 -23.10 15.69
N GLY A 174 -0.65 -22.62 16.92
CA GLY A 174 0.41 -23.10 17.82
C GLY A 174 1.83 -22.66 17.39
N GLN A 175 1.95 -21.82 16.36
CA GLN A 175 3.22 -21.34 15.82
C GLN A 175 3.43 -19.87 16.14
N LYS A 176 4.70 -19.45 16.24
CA LYS A 176 5.03 -18.04 16.44
C LYS A 176 4.90 -17.25 15.13
N ILE A 177 4.24 -16.09 15.18
CA ILE A 177 4.11 -15.24 14.00
C ILE A 177 5.46 -14.69 13.53
N SER A 178 6.44 -14.53 14.43
CA SER A 178 7.81 -14.13 14.07
C SER A 178 8.50 -15.14 13.17
N GLU A 179 8.39 -16.44 13.46
CA GLU A 179 8.95 -17.53 12.67
C GLU A 179 8.28 -17.60 11.29
N HIS A 180 6.95 -17.58 11.27
CA HIS A 180 6.19 -17.53 10.02
C HIS A 180 6.58 -16.30 9.14
N ASN A 181 6.63 -15.11 9.72
CA ASN A 181 7.02 -13.92 8.99
C ASN A 181 8.45 -14.00 8.42
N GLU A 182 9.38 -14.63 9.12
CA GLU A 182 10.74 -14.83 8.65
C GLU A 182 10.80 -15.81 7.48
N GLU A 183 10.08 -16.92 7.56
CA GLU A 183 9.92 -17.87 6.45
C GLU A 183 9.33 -17.21 5.21
N GLN A 184 8.26 -16.40 5.39
CA GLN A 184 7.65 -15.68 4.28
C GLN A 184 8.61 -14.65 3.63
N LYS A 185 9.49 -14.02 4.41
CA LYS A 185 10.51 -13.10 3.87
C LYS A 185 11.58 -13.81 3.04
N GLN A 186 11.87 -15.07 3.35
CA GLN A 186 12.87 -15.88 2.63
C GLN A 186 12.34 -16.47 1.31
N LYS A 187 11.01 -16.46 1.09
CA LYS A 187 10.44 -16.93 -0.18
C LYS A 187 11.00 -16.12 -1.35
N GLU A 188 11.41 -16.83 -2.39
CA GLU A 188 11.75 -16.20 -3.66
C GLU A 188 10.47 -15.74 -4.37
N SER A 189 10.60 -14.68 -5.14
CA SER A 189 9.50 -14.22 -5.98
C SER A 189 9.30 -15.17 -7.17
N PRO A 190 8.05 -15.58 -7.48
CA PRO A 190 7.75 -16.35 -8.68
C PRO A 190 7.77 -15.49 -9.96
N TYR A 191 8.01 -14.19 -9.82
CA TYR A 191 8.00 -13.24 -10.92
C TYR A 191 9.41 -12.84 -11.34
N CYS A 192 9.63 -12.68 -12.65
CA CYS A 192 10.72 -11.86 -13.18
C CYS A 192 10.35 -10.40 -12.95
N SER A 193 10.89 -9.78 -11.90
CA SER A 193 10.38 -8.49 -11.45
C SER A 193 11.45 -7.40 -11.40
N ALA A 194 11.07 -6.19 -11.85
CA ALA A 194 11.81 -4.95 -11.60
C ALA A 194 11.08 -4.11 -10.54
N TYR A 195 11.75 -3.80 -9.43
CA TYR A 195 11.16 -3.07 -8.31
C TYR A 195 11.77 -1.67 -8.21
N PHE A 196 11.07 -0.68 -8.77
CA PHE A 196 11.49 0.72 -8.77
C PHE A 196 10.86 1.50 -7.62
N VAL A 197 11.67 2.29 -6.93
CA VAL A 197 11.24 3.19 -5.85
C VAL A 197 11.55 4.63 -6.25
N LEU A 198 10.53 5.36 -6.70
CA LEU A 198 10.67 6.78 -7.03
C LEU A 198 10.79 7.60 -5.74
N ASN A 199 11.79 8.47 -5.68
CA ASN A 199 12.08 9.31 -4.53
C ASN A 199 12.42 10.74 -4.95
N ASP A 200 12.31 11.65 -3.99
CA ASP A 200 12.63 13.06 -4.18
C ASP A 200 13.22 13.66 -2.89
N GLU A 201 13.75 14.85 -2.97
CA GLU A 201 14.19 15.58 -1.79
C GLU A 201 13.03 15.81 -0.81
N ARG A 202 13.31 15.65 0.46
CA ARG A 202 12.29 15.70 1.51
C ARG A 202 11.54 17.04 1.55
N SER A 203 12.23 18.13 1.35
CA SER A 203 11.66 19.49 1.30
C SER A 203 10.65 19.63 0.16
N ILE A 204 11.03 19.20 -1.05
CA ILE A 204 10.19 19.23 -2.25
C ILE A 204 8.97 18.31 -2.09
N LEU A 205 9.18 17.12 -1.52
CA LEU A 205 8.09 16.19 -1.28
C LEU A 205 7.05 16.77 -0.31
N TYR A 206 7.50 17.42 0.77
CA TYR A 206 6.61 18.02 1.77
C TYR A 206 5.84 19.22 1.19
N ASP A 207 6.49 20.05 0.39
CA ASP A 207 5.85 21.14 -0.33
C ASP A 207 4.75 20.64 -1.27
N ARG A 208 5.02 19.56 -2.02
CA ARG A 208 4.03 18.93 -2.91
C ARG A 208 2.86 18.33 -2.14
N ILE A 209 3.12 17.73 -0.98
CA ILE A 209 2.07 17.21 -0.11
C ILE A 209 1.16 18.34 0.35
N ASP A 210 1.74 19.42 0.86
CA ASP A 210 0.97 20.55 1.38
C ASP A 210 0.12 21.21 0.29
N ARG A 211 0.69 21.46 -0.90
CA ARG A 211 -0.06 21.98 -2.07
C ARG A 211 -1.16 21.04 -2.54
N ARG A 212 -0.90 19.72 -2.52
CA ARG A 212 -1.91 18.72 -2.89
C ARG A 212 -3.10 18.76 -1.93
N VAL A 213 -2.86 18.88 -0.63
CA VAL A 213 -3.94 19.00 0.36
C VAL A 213 -4.73 20.29 0.14
N ASP A 214 -4.06 21.42 -0.10
CA ASP A 214 -4.76 22.68 -0.43
C ASP A 214 -5.62 22.53 -1.69
N GLN A 215 -5.10 21.87 -2.72
CA GLN A 215 -5.86 21.59 -3.95
C GLN A 215 -7.06 20.68 -3.69
N MET A 216 -6.93 19.63 -2.86
CA MET A 216 -8.04 18.77 -2.48
C MET A 216 -9.18 19.56 -1.81
N ILE A 217 -8.85 20.53 -0.97
CA ILE A 217 -9.86 21.40 -0.34
C ILE A 217 -10.55 22.26 -1.42
N CYS A 218 -9.78 22.86 -2.34
CA CYS A 218 -10.33 23.64 -3.45
C CYS A 218 -11.21 22.78 -4.39
N ASP A 219 -10.83 21.53 -4.61
CA ASP A 219 -11.57 20.58 -5.47
C ASP A 219 -12.85 20.05 -4.80
N GLY A 220 -13.09 20.34 -3.51
CA GLY A 220 -14.31 19.99 -2.80
C GLY A 220 -14.20 18.75 -1.91
N LEU A 221 -13.04 18.49 -1.30
CA LEU A 221 -12.87 17.36 -0.35
C LEU A 221 -13.90 17.42 0.79
N VAL A 222 -14.24 18.60 1.29
CA VAL A 222 -15.26 18.76 2.35
C VAL A 222 -16.62 18.24 1.87
N ASP A 223 -17.01 18.60 0.66
CA ASP A 223 -18.29 18.17 0.08
C ASP A 223 -18.28 16.68 -0.23
N GLU A 224 -17.14 16.12 -0.62
CA GLU A 224 -17.00 14.67 -0.83
C GLU A 224 -17.23 13.92 0.49
N VAL A 225 -16.57 14.31 1.58
CA VAL A 225 -16.74 13.64 2.88
C VAL A 225 -18.15 13.84 3.45
N PHE A 226 -18.73 15.02 3.23
CA PHE A 226 -20.12 15.29 3.62
C PHE A 226 -21.09 14.35 2.89
N ARG A 227 -20.96 14.20 1.56
CA ARG A 227 -21.78 13.25 0.78
C ARG A 227 -21.62 11.80 1.25
N LEU A 228 -20.38 11.37 1.51
CA LEU A 228 -20.13 10.02 2.03
C LEU A 228 -20.85 9.78 3.37
N LYS A 229 -20.80 10.77 4.26
CA LYS A 229 -21.55 10.74 5.53
C LYS A 229 -23.07 10.65 5.31
N GLU A 230 -23.65 11.45 4.39
CA GLU A 230 -25.06 11.41 4.04
C GLU A 230 -25.48 10.07 3.40
N MET A 231 -24.57 9.39 2.70
CA MET A 231 -24.76 8.04 2.18
C MET A 231 -24.73 6.97 3.28
N GLY A 232 -24.44 7.34 4.53
CA GLY A 232 -24.44 6.43 5.68
C GLY A 232 -23.07 5.84 6.02
N TYR A 233 -21.97 6.26 5.37
CA TYR A 233 -20.64 5.79 5.70
C TYR A 233 -20.13 6.48 6.97
N THR A 234 -19.92 5.67 8.00
CA THR A 234 -19.53 6.16 9.33
C THR A 234 -18.01 6.18 9.49
N ARG A 235 -17.56 6.97 10.46
CA ARG A 235 -16.12 7.11 10.78
C ARG A 235 -15.44 5.77 11.11
N ASP A 236 -16.19 4.77 11.56
CA ASP A 236 -15.63 3.48 12.00
C ASP A 236 -15.24 2.57 10.85
N LEU A 237 -15.74 2.82 9.64
CA LEU A 237 -15.40 2.06 8.46
C LEU A 237 -13.90 2.19 8.11
N VAL A 238 -13.30 1.09 7.67
CA VAL A 238 -11.88 1.05 7.27
C VAL A 238 -11.57 2.08 6.18
N SER A 239 -12.45 2.24 5.21
CA SER A 239 -12.37 3.25 4.14
C SER A 239 -12.28 4.67 4.70
N MET A 240 -13.09 4.98 5.72
CA MET A 240 -13.14 6.31 6.34
C MET A 240 -11.95 6.61 7.26
N GLN A 241 -11.08 5.63 7.51
CA GLN A 241 -9.81 5.85 8.23
C GLN A 241 -8.68 6.37 7.33
N GLY A 242 -8.93 6.53 6.03
CA GLY A 242 -8.00 7.14 5.09
C GLY A 242 -7.64 8.57 5.46
N LEU A 243 -6.39 8.97 5.13
CA LEU A 243 -5.93 10.36 5.29
C LEU A 243 -6.78 11.29 4.40
N GLY A 244 -7.18 12.41 4.96
CA GLY A 244 -8.11 13.35 4.34
C GLY A 244 -9.57 13.09 4.72
N TYR A 245 -9.95 11.85 4.97
CA TYR A 245 -11.31 11.49 5.36
C TYR A 245 -11.52 11.55 6.86
N LYS A 246 -10.75 10.80 7.63
CA LYS A 246 -10.91 10.72 9.11
C LYS A 246 -10.75 12.08 9.80
N GLU A 247 -9.94 12.97 9.26
CA GLU A 247 -9.69 14.30 9.81
C GLU A 247 -10.83 15.28 9.53
N MET A 248 -11.67 15.01 8.50
CA MET A 248 -12.83 15.84 8.18
C MET A 248 -14.04 15.55 9.07
N PHE A 249 -14.16 14.36 9.67
CA PHE A 249 -15.29 14.05 10.55
C PHE A 249 -15.39 14.98 11.77
N PRO A 250 -14.31 15.30 12.52
CA PRO A 250 -14.36 16.29 13.59
C PRO A 250 -14.81 17.69 13.12
N TYR A 251 -14.32 18.13 11.94
CA TYR A 251 -14.78 19.39 11.35
C TYR A 251 -16.28 19.38 11.04
N LEU A 252 -16.79 18.32 10.41
CA LEU A 252 -18.21 18.17 10.09
C LEU A 252 -19.09 18.00 11.35
N ALA A 253 -18.50 17.63 12.48
CA ALA A 253 -19.17 17.59 13.79
C ALA A 253 -19.08 18.91 14.55
N GLY A 254 -18.36 19.92 14.04
CA GLY A 254 -18.15 21.22 14.71
C GLY A 254 -17.16 21.15 15.88
N GLU A 255 -16.32 20.10 15.93
CA GLU A 255 -15.34 19.87 17.00
C GLU A 255 -14.03 20.62 16.75
N CYS A 256 -13.76 21.03 15.51
CA CYS A 256 -12.58 21.80 15.12
C CYS A 256 -12.88 22.71 13.92
N THR A 257 -11.99 23.65 13.61
CA THR A 257 -12.07 24.50 12.43
C THR A 257 -11.56 23.77 11.19
N LEU A 258 -11.88 24.29 9.98
CA LEU A 258 -11.36 23.73 8.73
C LEU A 258 -9.83 23.87 8.67
N GLU A 259 -9.28 24.99 9.14
CA GLU A 259 -7.84 25.23 9.18
C GLU A 259 -7.12 24.21 10.04
N GLU A 260 -7.70 23.84 11.20
CA GLU A 260 -7.16 22.79 12.07
C GLU A 260 -7.19 21.42 11.41
N ALA A 261 -8.31 21.05 10.77
CA ALA A 261 -8.42 19.80 10.03
C ALA A 261 -7.40 19.73 8.88
N VAL A 262 -7.26 20.78 8.08
CA VAL A 262 -6.28 20.89 6.98
C VAL A 262 -4.85 20.78 7.50
N TYR A 263 -4.53 21.46 8.61
CA TYR A 263 -3.21 21.34 9.24
C TYR A 263 -2.88 19.91 9.63
N ILE A 264 -3.85 19.21 10.25
CA ILE A 264 -3.70 17.80 10.65
C ILE A 264 -3.50 16.91 9.43
N ILE A 265 -4.28 17.07 8.36
CA ILE A 265 -4.13 16.31 7.12
C ILE A 265 -2.73 16.48 6.54
N LYS A 266 -2.24 17.72 6.41
CA LYS A 266 -0.89 18.01 5.90
C LYS A 266 0.18 17.32 6.76
N ARG A 267 0.11 17.50 8.09
CA ARG A 267 1.04 16.88 9.05
C ARG A 267 1.07 15.36 8.91
N ASP A 268 -0.10 14.74 8.93
CA ASP A 268 -0.22 13.28 8.98
C ASP A 268 0.12 12.65 7.62
N THR A 269 -0.13 13.36 6.52
CA THR A 269 0.32 12.95 5.18
C THR A 269 1.85 13.00 5.05
N ARG A 270 2.52 14.02 5.62
CA ARG A 270 3.99 14.05 5.68
C ARG A 270 4.54 12.90 6.54
N HIS A 271 3.90 12.58 7.65
CA HIS A 271 4.26 11.41 8.47
C HIS A 271 4.05 10.10 7.72
N PHE A 272 2.98 10.01 6.93
CA PHE A 272 2.71 8.84 6.09
C PHE A 272 3.79 8.67 5.02
N ALA A 273 4.17 9.72 4.30
CA ALA A 273 5.26 9.68 3.33
C ALA A 273 6.59 9.24 3.97
N LYS A 274 6.90 9.71 5.19
CA LYS A 274 8.07 9.25 5.95
C LYS A 274 8.00 7.76 6.27
N ARG A 275 6.83 7.24 6.68
CA ARG A 275 6.64 5.80 6.95
C ARG A 275 6.83 4.96 5.68
N GLN A 276 6.31 5.43 4.54
CA GLN A 276 6.50 4.75 3.24
C GLN A 276 7.98 4.65 2.87
N LEU A 277 8.74 5.74 2.97
CA LEU A 277 10.18 5.73 2.71
C LEU A 277 10.95 4.82 3.69
N THR A 278 10.54 4.78 4.96
CA THR A 278 11.13 3.88 5.95
C THR A 278 10.87 2.42 5.60
N TRP A 279 9.69 2.12 5.06
CA TRP A 279 9.36 0.78 4.56
C TRP A 279 10.25 0.40 3.38
N PHE A 280 10.27 1.21 2.32
CA PHE A 280 11.03 0.90 1.10
C PHE A 280 12.54 0.79 1.31
N ARG A 281 13.11 1.46 2.31
CA ARG A 281 14.53 1.30 2.69
C ARG A 281 14.88 -0.05 3.29
N ARG A 282 13.89 -0.82 3.73
CA ARG A 282 14.05 -2.18 4.29
C ARG A 282 13.89 -3.26 3.24
N GLU A 283 13.25 -2.90 2.11
CA GLU A 283 13.07 -3.83 1.01
C GLU A 283 14.44 -4.11 0.34
N LYS A 284 14.64 -5.38 -0.03
CA LYS A 284 15.82 -5.82 -0.78
C LYS A 284 15.55 -5.70 -2.27
N ASP A 285 16.61 -5.62 -3.05
CA ASP A 285 16.58 -5.66 -4.52
C ASP A 285 15.72 -4.56 -5.17
N VAL A 286 15.61 -3.41 -4.49
CA VAL A 286 14.91 -2.22 -5.02
C VAL A 286 15.88 -1.32 -5.81
N ILE A 287 15.38 -0.79 -6.91
CA ILE A 287 16.09 0.17 -7.75
C ILE A 287 15.58 1.57 -7.40
N TRP A 288 16.39 2.36 -6.73
CA TRP A 288 16.04 3.72 -6.35
C TRP A 288 16.15 4.68 -7.53
N LEU A 289 15.10 5.44 -7.75
CA LEU A 289 14.98 6.49 -8.75
C LEU A 289 14.90 7.83 -8.02
N ASN A 290 16.06 8.39 -7.63
CA ASN A 290 16.09 9.71 -7.01
C ASN A 290 15.98 10.76 -8.11
N LYS A 291 14.95 11.55 -8.14
CA LYS A 291 14.69 12.54 -9.19
C LYS A 291 15.86 13.52 -9.42
N PRO A 292 16.56 14.01 -8.38
CA PRO A 292 17.73 14.85 -8.57
C PRO A 292 18.84 14.19 -9.41
N ASP A 293 19.04 12.87 -9.30
CA ASP A 293 20.08 12.14 -10.05
C ASP A 293 19.82 12.14 -11.57
N PHE A 294 18.60 12.49 -11.98
CA PHE A 294 18.14 12.58 -13.37
C PHE A 294 17.82 14.03 -13.79
N ASP A 295 18.27 15.05 -13.05
CA ASP A 295 17.94 16.47 -13.30
C ASP A 295 16.42 16.74 -13.35
N TYR A 296 15.60 15.94 -12.65
CA TYR A 296 14.11 15.97 -12.71
C TYR A 296 13.52 15.67 -14.11
N ASP A 297 14.31 15.14 -15.02
CA ASP A 297 13.90 14.78 -16.37
C ASP A 297 13.22 13.40 -16.36
N GLU A 298 11.91 13.39 -16.61
CA GLU A 298 11.10 12.16 -16.60
C GLU A 298 11.46 11.23 -17.76
N GLU A 299 11.94 11.72 -18.89
CA GLU A 299 12.35 10.92 -20.03
C GLU A 299 13.64 10.16 -19.71
N LYS A 300 14.60 10.80 -19.02
CA LYS A 300 15.81 10.13 -18.51
C LYS A 300 15.46 9.04 -17.50
N ILE A 301 14.51 9.31 -16.58
CA ILE A 301 14.05 8.32 -15.60
C ILE A 301 13.43 7.13 -16.33
N LEU A 302 12.54 7.38 -17.28
CA LEU A 302 11.88 6.34 -18.05
C LEU A 302 12.89 5.51 -18.84
N SER A 303 13.83 6.14 -19.55
CA SER A 303 14.88 5.44 -20.29
C SER A 303 15.68 4.51 -19.37
N TYR A 304 16.12 5.01 -18.21
CA TYR A 304 16.83 4.20 -17.22
C TYR A 304 15.99 3.01 -16.73
N MET A 305 14.69 3.22 -16.47
CA MET A 305 13.80 2.12 -16.08
C MET A 305 13.69 1.03 -17.15
N LEU A 306 13.60 1.43 -18.42
CA LEU A 306 13.51 0.50 -19.56
C LEU A 306 14.80 -0.28 -19.74
N ASP A 307 15.95 0.36 -19.60
CA ASP A 307 17.27 -0.30 -19.68
C ASP A 307 17.41 -1.35 -18.58
N ARG A 308 17.07 -0.97 -17.32
CA ARG A 308 17.12 -1.90 -16.18
C ARG A 308 16.12 -3.06 -16.34
N TRP A 309 14.91 -2.79 -16.85
CA TRP A 309 13.95 -3.84 -17.15
C TRP A 309 14.46 -4.83 -18.17
N ASN A 310 15.03 -4.35 -19.28
CA ASN A 310 15.59 -5.20 -20.33
C ASN A 310 16.77 -6.06 -19.82
N GLU A 311 17.62 -5.52 -18.96
CA GLU A 311 18.71 -6.28 -18.32
C GLU A 311 18.17 -7.42 -17.46
N ILE A 312 17.13 -7.16 -16.62
CA ILE A 312 16.50 -8.16 -15.74
C ILE A 312 15.86 -9.28 -16.55
N VAL A 313 15.09 -8.96 -17.57
CA VAL A 313 14.46 -9.97 -18.45
C VAL A 313 15.52 -10.80 -19.19
N SER A 314 16.60 -10.17 -19.65
CA SER A 314 17.68 -10.86 -20.34
C SER A 314 18.46 -11.80 -19.42
N ALA A 315 18.60 -11.46 -18.14
CA ALA A 315 19.26 -12.32 -17.15
C ALA A 315 18.36 -13.54 -16.80
N ASP A 316 17.07 -13.34 -16.55
CA ASP A 316 16.11 -14.42 -16.26
C ASP A 316 16.05 -15.44 -17.41
N ALA A 317 16.08 -14.97 -18.67
CA ALA A 317 16.08 -15.85 -19.82
C ALA A 317 17.36 -16.71 -19.97
N LYS A 318 18.52 -16.21 -19.51
CA LYS A 318 19.79 -16.95 -19.54
C LYS A 318 19.85 -18.02 -18.45
N GLU A 319 19.40 -17.71 -17.23
CA GLU A 319 19.38 -18.66 -16.11
C GLU A 319 18.54 -19.91 -16.43
N GLU A 320 17.42 -19.75 -17.14
CA GLU A 320 16.60 -20.89 -17.58
C GLU A 320 17.25 -21.70 -18.69
N GLY A 321 17.95 -21.04 -19.62
CA GLY A 321 18.69 -21.73 -20.68
C GLY A 321 19.77 -22.64 -20.14
N GLU A 322 20.44 -22.23 -19.05
CA GLU A 322 21.47 -23.03 -18.39
C GLU A 322 20.92 -24.19 -17.54
N GLN A 323 19.72 -24.05 -16.98
CA GLN A 323 19.04 -25.11 -16.20
C GLN A 323 18.39 -26.19 -17.09
N SER A 324 18.23 -25.93 -18.39
CA SER A 324 17.61 -26.84 -19.35
C SER A 324 18.63 -27.66 -20.18
N CYS A 325 19.92 -27.46 -19.97
CA CYS A 325 21.03 -28.23 -20.51
C CYS A 325 21.61 -29.19 -19.48
#